data_7ecde30f03aa11409ca7d3f67b70b11e
#
_entry.id   7ecde30f03aa11409ca7d3f67b70b11e
#
_cell.length_a   1.000
_cell.length_b   1.000
_cell.length_c   1.000
_cell.angle_alpha   90.00
_cell.angle_beta   90.00
_cell.angle_gamma   90.00
#
_symmetry.space_group_name_H-M   'P 1'
#
loop_
_entity.id
_entity.type
_entity.pdbx_description
1 polymer ?
#
loop_
_entity_poly.entity_id
_entity_poly.type
_entity_poly.pdbx_seq_one_letter_code
_entity_poly.pdbx_strand_id
1 'polypeptide(L)'
;MKFFLGAHGTGKSTLLEGVKQTYPDYILTEGLSRPLYRAIEKYGIVIEDAQRQAVLNDLTAHFYTNLCPGKEVLATRSIIDVIVYTKILYPELDIQPYLDIWNKTNHQIEKIFFLPIEFDLQTDDIRKGVWGD
;
A
#
# COMPACT_ATOMS: atom_id res chain seq x y z
N MET A 1 12.29 0.38 -8.56
CA MET A 1 11.21 -0.20 -7.72
C MET A 1 10.21 -0.94 -8.58
N LYS A 2 9.75 -2.07 -8.11
CA LYS A 2 8.65 -2.83 -8.70
C LYS A 2 7.57 -3.01 -7.64
N PHE A 3 6.30 -3.06 -8.02
CA PHE A 3 5.27 -3.35 -7.03
C PHE A 3 4.06 -4.07 -7.64
N PHE A 4 3.31 -4.70 -6.74
CA PHE A 4 2.06 -5.37 -7.07
C PHE A 4 0.89 -4.46 -6.80
N LEU A 5 -0.07 -4.46 -7.72
CA LEU A 5 -1.36 -3.80 -7.55
C LEU A 5 -2.47 -4.85 -7.53
N GLY A 6 -3.44 -4.62 -6.69
CA GLY A 6 -4.62 -5.46 -6.59
C GLY A 6 -5.30 -5.28 -5.26
N ALA A 7 -6.54 -5.70 -5.17
CA ALA A 7 -7.30 -5.67 -3.93
C ALA A 7 -6.75 -6.68 -2.91
N HIS A 8 -7.18 -6.56 -1.66
CA HIS A 8 -6.85 -7.55 -0.65
C HIS A 8 -7.41 -8.92 -1.05
N GLY A 9 -6.75 -9.98 -0.64
CA GLY A 9 -7.18 -11.33 -0.94
C GLY A 9 -6.80 -11.83 -2.33
N THR A 10 -5.96 -11.10 -3.07
CA THR A 10 -5.50 -11.49 -4.41
C THR A 10 -4.24 -12.34 -4.39
N GLY A 11 -3.67 -12.63 -3.21
CA GLY A 11 -2.44 -13.43 -3.09
C GLY A 11 -1.15 -12.64 -3.24
N LYS A 12 -1.20 -11.32 -3.12
CA LYS A 12 -0.02 -10.46 -3.29
C LYS A 12 1.12 -10.83 -2.34
N SER A 13 0.82 -11.00 -1.06
CA SER A 13 1.86 -11.32 -0.07
C SER A 13 2.48 -12.70 -0.30
N THR A 14 1.68 -13.69 -0.68
CA THR A 14 2.16 -15.03 -0.99
C THR A 14 3.08 -15.01 -2.20
N LEU A 15 2.68 -14.29 -3.25
CA LEU A 15 3.47 -14.15 -4.45
C LEU A 15 4.79 -13.40 -4.16
N LEU A 16 4.73 -12.38 -3.31
CA LEU A 16 5.90 -11.62 -2.89
C LEU A 16 6.94 -12.51 -2.22
N GLU A 17 6.52 -13.39 -1.33
CA GLU A 17 7.43 -14.35 -0.68
C GLU A 17 8.06 -15.31 -1.68
N GLY A 18 7.28 -15.81 -2.64
CA GLY A 18 7.79 -16.67 -3.70
C GLY A 18 8.84 -15.97 -4.55
N VAL A 19 8.60 -14.72 -4.89
CA VAL A 19 9.55 -13.92 -5.67
C VAL A 19 10.82 -13.64 -4.87
N LYS A 20 10.72 -13.43 -3.57
CA LYS A 20 11.90 -13.24 -2.72
C LYS A 20 12.84 -14.45 -2.73
N GLN A 21 12.30 -15.64 -2.75
CA GLN A 21 13.12 -16.86 -2.83
C GLN A 21 13.91 -16.91 -4.13
N THR A 22 13.35 -16.40 -5.21
CA THR A 22 13.99 -16.34 -6.52
C THR A 22 14.98 -15.17 -6.63
N TYR A 23 14.65 -14.05 -5.99
CA TYR A 23 15.43 -12.81 -6.04
C TYR A 23 15.74 -12.33 -4.61
N PRO A 24 16.66 -13.00 -3.90
CA PRO A 24 16.90 -12.70 -2.48
C PRO A 24 17.49 -11.32 -2.22
N ASP A 25 18.04 -10.68 -3.24
CA ASP A 25 18.64 -9.35 -3.09
C ASP A 25 17.62 -8.21 -3.11
N TYR A 26 16.36 -8.51 -3.46
CA TYR A 26 15.31 -7.50 -3.43
C TYR A 26 14.90 -7.17 -1.99
N ILE A 27 14.70 -5.88 -1.74
CA ILE A 27 14.10 -5.40 -0.49
C ILE A 27 12.58 -5.57 -0.64
N LEU A 28 11.98 -6.32 0.29
CA LEU A 28 10.54 -6.50 0.33
C LEU A 28 9.91 -5.51 1.27
N THR A 29 8.83 -4.86 0.80
CA THR A 29 8.04 -3.98 1.66
C THR A 29 6.57 -4.36 1.58
N GLU A 30 5.92 -4.35 2.73
CA GLU A 30 4.48 -4.53 2.83
C GLU A 30 3.82 -3.23 3.26
N GLY A 31 2.47 -3.20 3.18
CA GLY A 31 1.71 -2.02 3.58
C GLY A 31 1.82 -1.73 5.07
N LEU A 32 1.59 -0.48 5.42
CA LEU A 32 1.70 0.04 6.78
C LEU A 32 0.38 0.05 7.55
N SER A 33 -0.72 -0.37 6.94
CA SER A 33 -2.03 -0.32 7.58
C SER A 33 -2.11 -1.18 8.84
N ARG A 34 -1.63 -2.43 8.76
CA ARG A 34 -1.66 -3.32 9.93
C ARG A 34 -0.80 -2.83 11.09
N PRO A 35 0.46 -2.44 10.86
CA PRO A 35 1.27 -1.84 11.93
C PRO A 35 0.63 -0.60 12.55
N LEU A 36 0.03 0.26 11.73
CA LEU A 36 -0.65 1.45 12.22
C LEU A 36 -1.87 1.11 13.08
N TYR A 37 -2.73 0.19 12.63
CA TYR A 37 -3.88 -0.26 13.42
C TYR A 37 -3.44 -0.86 14.76
N ARG A 38 -2.40 -1.68 14.75
CA ARG A 38 -1.87 -2.28 15.97
C ARG A 38 -1.35 -1.23 16.95
N ALA A 39 -0.67 -0.20 16.46
CA ALA A 39 -0.18 0.88 17.29
C ALA A 39 -1.32 1.70 17.90
N ILE A 40 -2.34 2.01 17.10
CA ILE A 40 -3.53 2.72 17.57
C ILE A 40 -4.22 1.94 18.69
N GLU A 41 -4.40 0.66 18.50
CA GLU A 41 -5.02 -0.23 19.50
C GLU A 41 -4.17 -0.33 20.76
N LYS A 42 -2.87 -0.56 20.61
CA LYS A 42 -1.95 -0.73 21.72
C LYS A 42 -1.89 0.48 22.64
N TYR A 43 -1.90 1.67 22.06
CA TYR A 43 -1.77 2.91 22.82
C TYR A 43 -3.12 3.58 23.13
N GLY A 44 -4.23 2.92 22.79
CA GLY A 44 -5.56 3.43 23.05
C GLY A 44 -5.86 4.76 22.39
N ILE A 45 -5.32 5.00 21.22
CA ILE A 45 -5.49 6.25 20.49
C ILE A 45 -6.91 6.31 19.93
N VAL A 46 -7.61 7.41 20.19
CA VAL A 46 -8.92 7.68 19.59
C VAL A 46 -8.73 8.58 18.39
N ILE A 47 -9.08 8.07 17.20
CA ILE A 47 -8.87 8.77 15.94
C ILE A 47 -10.00 8.41 14.98
N GLU A 48 -10.47 9.40 14.23
CA GLU A 48 -11.47 9.17 13.19
C GLU A 48 -10.87 8.44 11.99
N ASP A 49 -11.70 7.70 11.25
CA ASP A 49 -11.25 6.90 10.10
C ASP A 49 -10.53 7.74 9.05
N ALA A 50 -11.06 8.91 8.71
CA ALA A 50 -10.45 9.80 7.73
C ALA A 50 -9.08 10.31 8.19
N GLN A 51 -8.95 10.64 9.47
CA GLN A 51 -7.66 11.08 10.04
C GLN A 51 -6.65 9.95 10.04
N ARG A 52 -7.07 8.74 10.37
CA ARG A 52 -6.22 7.56 10.31
C ARG A 52 -5.76 7.31 8.88
N GLN A 53 -6.65 7.45 7.91
CA GLN A 53 -6.28 7.30 6.50
C GLN A 53 -5.27 8.37 6.08
N ALA A 54 -5.42 9.60 6.54
CA ALA A 54 -4.45 10.67 6.25
C ALA A 54 -3.06 10.34 6.81
N VAL A 55 -2.98 9.82 8.03
CA VAL A 55 -1.72 9.38 8.63
C VAL A 55 -1.11 8.23 7.83
N LEU A 56 -1.91 7.25 7.47
CA LEU A 56 -1.45 6.11 6.66
C LEU A 56 -0.91 6.57 5.31
N ASN A 57 -1.57 7.52 4.68
CA ASN A 57 -1.15 8.09 3.41
C ASN A 57 0.22 8.75 3.52
N ASP A 58 0.41 9.58 4.55
CA ASP A 58 1.66 10.29 4.75
C ASP A 58 2.82 9.32 5.05
N LEU A 59 2.58 8.29 5.86
CA LEU A 59 3.57 7.27 6.15
C LEU A 59 3.94 6.48 4.89
N THR A 60 2.95 6.09 4.11
CA THR A 60 3.18 5.34 2.87
C THR A 60 3.95 6.19 1.85
N ALA A 61 3.59 7.46 1.71
CA ALA A 61 4.29 8.39 0.83
C ALA A 61 5.74 8.59 1.26
N HIS A 62 5.98 8.71 2.57
CA HIS A 62 7.33 8.86 3.10
C HIS A 62 8.19 7.63 2.79
N PHE A 63 7.67 6.45 3.06
CA PHE A 63 8.36 5.20 2.73
C PHE A 63 8.66 5.08 1.25
N TYR A 64 7.66 5.35 0.43
CA TYR A 64 7.79 5.27 -1.02
C TYR A 64 8.89 6.22 -1.54
N THR A 65 8.89 7.46 -1.10
CA THR A 65 9.88 8.45 -1.56
C THR A 65 11.30 8.11 -1.13
N ASN A 66 11.46 7.47 0.03
CA ASN A 66 12.78 7.08 0.52
C ASN A 66 13.31 5.79 -0.12
N LEU A 67 12.43 4.90 -0.55
CA LEU A 67 12.85 3.60 -1.12
C LEU A 67 12.92 3.61 -2.64
N CYS A 68 12.14 4.48 -3.29
CA CYS A 68 12.05 4.47 -4.75
C CYS A 68 13.38 4.68 -5.48
N PRO A 69 14.21 5.67 -5.11
CA PRO A 69 15.43 5.94 -5.87
C PRO A 69 16.46 4.84 -5.77
N GLY A 70 16.80 4.24 -6.92
CA GLY A 70 17.96 3.38 -7.07
C GLY A 70 17.95 2.07 -6.29
N LYS A 71 16.81 1.61 -5.85
CA LYS A 71 16.73 0.39 -5.06
C LYS A 71 16.01 -0.73 -5.79
N GLU A 72 16.48 -1.94 -5.59
CA GLU A 72 15.77 -3.14 -6.00
C GLU A 72 14.73 -3.46 -4.93
N VAL A 73 13.58 -2.81 -5.07
CA VAL A 73 12.48 -2.92 -4.11
C VAL A 73 11.28 -3.56 -4.78
N LEU A 74 10.68 -4.50 -4.08
CA LEU A 74 9.44 -5.14 -4.46
C LEU A 74 8.41 -4.89 -3.36
N ALA A 75 7.34 -4.20 -3.69
CA ALA A 75 6.36 -3.73 -2.72
C ALA A 75 4.96 -4.24 -3.01
N THR A 76 4.18 -4.49 -1.96
CA THR A 76 2.76 -4.85 -2.10
C THR A 76 1.85 -3.63 -1.97
N ARG A 77 2.38 -2.50 -1.55
CA ARG A 77 1.64 -1.23 -1.44
C ARG A 77 2.51 -0.09 -1.93
N SER A 78 1.88 0.91 -2.52
CA SER A 78 2.58 2.04 -3.11
C SER A 78 1.77 3.32 -3.03
N ILE A 79 2.32 4.37 -3.62
CA ILE A 79 1.61 5.65 -3.72
C ILE A 79 0.33 5.54 -4.55
N ILE A 80 0.25 4.59 -5.48
CA ILE A 80 -0.98 4.35 -6.26
C ILE A 80 -2.11 3.88 -5.35
N ASP A 81 -1.81 2.97 -4.43
CA ASP A 81 -2.80 2.50 -3.46
C ASP A 81 -3.34 3.66 -2.62
N VAL A 82 -2.47 4.55 -2.17
CA VAL A 82 -2.85 5.74 -1.42
C VAL A 82 -3.85 6.59 -2.23
N ILE A 83 -3.53 6.87 -3.48
CA ILE A 83 -4.36 7.72 -4.34
C ILE A 83 -5.73 7.08 -4.56
N VAL A 84 -5.75 5.80 -4.93
CA VAL A 84 -6.99 5.10 -5.27
C VAL A 84 -7.89 4.93 -4.06
N TYR A 85 -7.37 4.40 -2.96
CA TYR A 85 -8.17 4.20 -1.75
C TYR A 85 -8.72 5.49 -1.20
N THR A 86 -7.89 6.53 -1.13
CA THR A 86 -8.31 7.81 -0.59
C THR A 86 -9.39 8.45 -1.45
N LYS A 87 -9.18 8.46 -2.77
CA LYS A 87 -10.15 9.06 -3.69
C LYS A 87 -11.54 8.44 -3.56
N ILE A 88 -11.61 7.16 -3.29
CA ILE A 88 -12.87 6.43 -3.30
C ILE A 88 -13.51 6.36 -1.91
N LEU A 89 -12.74 6.10 -0.87
CA LEU A 89 -13.28 5.92 0.48
C LEU A 89 -13.36 7.22 1.27
N TYR A 90 -12.48 8.17 0.99
CA TYR A 90 -12.37 9.44 1.73
C TYR A 90 -12.18 10.59 0.75
N PRO A 91 -13.18 10.87 -0.11
CA PRO A 91 -13.04 11.88 -1.17
C PRO A 91 -12.83 13.30 -0.65
N GLU A 92 -13.11 13.54 0.64
CA GLU A 92 -12.86 14.84 1.28
C GLU A 92 -11.38 15.10 1.56
N LEU A 93 -10.55 14.07 1.53
CA LEU A 93 -9.10 14.23 1.74
C LEU A 93 -8.43 14.67 0.44
N ASP A 94 -7.46 15.58 0.57
CA ASP A 94 -6.70 16.08 -0.56
C ASP A 94 -5.67 15.05 -1.02
N ILE A 95 -5.77 14.61 -2.27
CA ILE A 95 -4.83 13.65 -2.87
C ILE A 95 -3.75 14.33 -3.71
N GLN A 96 -3.83 15.64 -3.90
CA GLN A 96 -2.89 16.34 -4.78
C GLN A 96 -1.41 16.15 -4.39
N PRO A 97 -1.03 16.19 -3.09
CA PRO A 97 0.36 15.94 -2.71
C PRO A 97 0.87 14.58 -3.19
N TYR A 98 0.02 13.56 -3.16
CA TYR A 98 0.39 12.20 -3.58
C TYR A 98 0.45 12.06 -5.10
N LEU A 99 -0.43 12.75 -5.82
CA LEU A 99 -0.35 12.85 -7.28
C LEU A 99 0.95 13.53 -7.71
N ASP A 100 1.36 14.58 -7.01
CA ASP A 100 2.61 15.28 -7.29
C ASP A 100 3.82 14.36 -7.09
N ILE A 101 3.81 13.56 -6.02
CA ILE A 101 4.86 12.56 -5.78
C ILE A 101 4.89 11.54 -6.92
N TRP A 102 3.75 11.04 -7.32
CA TRP A 102 3.65 10.09 -8.43
C TRP A 102 4.21 10.68 -9.73
N ASN A 103 3.83 11.91 -10.04
CA ASN A 103 4.31 12.57 -11.26
C ASN A 103 5.82 12.77 -11.28
N LYS A 104 6.43 12.97 -10.11
CA LYS A 104 7.88 13.13 -10.01
C LYS A 104 8.64 11.82 -10.04
N THR A 105 8.03 10.73 -9.59
CA THR A 105 8.74 9.47 -9.32
C THR A 105 8.37 8.33 -10.25
N ASN A 106 7.31 8.45 -11.05
CA ASN A 106 6.82 7.33 -11.85
C ASN A 106 7.85 6.76 -12.81
N HIS A 107 8.79 7.59 -13.30
CA HIS A 107 9.86 7.14 -14.19
C HIS A 107 10.84 6.17 -13.51
N GLN A 108 10.85 6.11 -12.19
CA GLN A 108 11.71 5.21 -11.42
C GLN A 108 11.04 3.85 -11.18
N ILE A 109 9.79 3.69 -11.59
CA ILE A 109 9.06 2.43 -11.44
C ILE A 109 9.38 1.56 -12.66
N GLU A 110 9.99 0.42 -12.41
CA GLU A 110 10.40 -0.51 -13.47
C GLU A 110 9.23 -1.33 -13.98
N LYS A 111 8.44 -1.87 -13.07
CA LYS A 111 7.29 -2.72 -13.39
C LYS A 111 6.19 -2.61 -12.34
N ILE A 112 4.97 -2.75 -12.82
CA ILE A 112 3.79 -2.89 -11.98
C ILE A 112 3.13 -4.21 -12.37
N PHE A 113 2.94 -5.08 -11.38
CA PHE A 113 2.26 -6.36 -11.57
C PHE A 113 0.84 -6.23 -11.07
N PHE A 114 -0.11 -6.28 -11.96
CA PHE A 114 -1.53 -6.24 -11.59
C PHE A 114 -2.03 -7.65 -11.32
N LEU A 115 -2.60 -7.85 -10.14
CA LEU A 115 -3.20 -9.12 -9.75
C LEU A 115 -4.73 -8.98 -9.77
N PRO A 116 -5.41 -9.64 -10.71
CA PRO A 116 -6.88 -9.65 -10.72
C PRO A 116 -7.42 -10.44 -9.53
N ILE A 117 -8.66 -10.19 -9.17
CA ILE A 117 -9.34 -10.95 -8.13
C ILE A 117 -9.69 -12.32 -8.70
N GLU A 118 -9.05 -13.36 -8.18
CA GLU A 118 -9.26 -14.75 -8.60
C GLU A 118 -9.73 -15.64 -7.46
N PHE A 119 -9.71 -15.13 -6.23
CA PHE A 119 -10.09 -15.87 -5.04
C PHE A 119 -11.23 -15.18 -4.32
N ASP A 120 -11.99 -15.95 -3.54
CA ASP A 120 -12.99 -15.38 -2.65
C ASP A 120 -12.31 -14.46 -1.64
N LEU A 121 -12.92 -13.30 -1.41
CA LEU A 121 -12.37 -12.31 -0.49
C LEU A 121 -12.63 -12.75 0.94
N GLN A 122 -11.61 -12.58 1.78
CA GLN A 122 -11.69 -12.81 3.21
C GLN A 122 -11.62 -11.47 3.93
N THR A 123 -12.54 -11.29 4.89
CA THR A 123 -12.52 -10.10 5.74
C THR A 123 -11.99 -10.46 7.12
N ASP A 124 -11.31 -9.50 7.75
CA ASP A 124 -10.86 -9.58 9.14
C ASP A 124 -11.11 -8.23 9.82
N ASP A 125 -10.62 -8.06 11.05
CA ASP A 125 -10.82 -6.84 11.82
C ASP A 125 -10.23 -5.59 11.16
N ILE A 126 -9.35 -5.75 10.21
CA ILE A 126 -8.65 -4.65 9.52
C ILE A 126 -9.26 -4.41 8.15
N ARG A 127 -9.63 -5.48 7.45
CA ARG A 127 -10.19 -5.41 6.09
C ARG A 127 -11.66 -5.09 6.14
N LYS A 128 -12.09 -4.21 5.25
CA LYS A 128 -13.50 -3.90 5.05
C LYS A 128 -13.97 -4.57 3.77
N GLY A 129 -15.21 -5.02 3.72
CA GLY A 129 -15.76 -5.70 2.55
C GLY A 129 -16.06 -4.76 1.38
N VAL A 130 -15.17 -3.82 1.14
CA VAL A 130 -15.26 -2.83 0.06
C VAL A 130 -14.00 -2.98 -0.78
N TRP A 131 -14.06 -2.90 -2.09
CA TRP A 131 -12.87 -3.03 -2.94
C TRP A 131 -12.24 -4.39 -2.95
N GLY A 132 -12.90 -5.36 -2.46
CA GLY A 132 -12.28 -6.64 -2.23
C GLY A 132 -11.48 -6.70 -0.95
N ASP A 133 -11.76 -5.82 -0.07
CA ASP A 133 -11.23 -5.89 1.29
C ASP A 133 -12.08 -6.79 2.16
#